data_20fcd74e8f155ae1839ba94fd4ed13a8
#
_entry.id   20fcd74e8f155ae1839ba94fd4ed13a8
#
_cell.length_a   1.000
_cell.length_b   1.000
_cell.length_c   1.000
_cell.angle_alpha   90.00
_cell.angle_beta   90.00
_cell.angle_gamma   90.00
#
_symmetry.space_group_name_H-M   'P 1'
#
loop_
_entity.id
_entity.type
_entity.pdbx_description
1 polymer ?
#
loop_
_entity_poly.entity_id
_entity_poly.type
_entity_poly.pdbx_seq_one_letter_code
_entity_poly.pdbx_strand_id
1 'polypeptide(L)'
;MYSSLNISSEVVELVNKCEKECLEQFSKIDEDCAFNSLKVLSSFHKNKISEVHFGLTTGYGYNDIGRDAIEDVFKDVLGAEDALVRSQFISGSHALTVCFFALLRPNDLLLSICGKPYDTLDEVIGIRENASSLKSYGIRYSQIDLVNDDFDYENIADFIRNNKVKVVEIQRSKGYSTRKSLNLAKLEKVIKLIKDIDKDVIIMVDNCYCEFVSRSEP
;
A
#
# COMPACT_ATOMS: atom_id res chain seq x y z
N MET A 1 34.59 15.68 1.59
CA MET A 1 33.87 14.56 2.19
C MET A 1 34.43 13.20 1.75
N TYR A 2 34.81 13.00 0.50
CA TYR A 2 35.16 11.67 -0.04
C TYR A 2 36.66 11.32 0.00
N SER A 3 37.55 12.18 0.50
CA SER A 3 39.01 12.01 0.46
C SER A 3 39.52 10.81 1.28
N SER A 4 38.75 10.35 2.26
CA SER A 4 39.09 9.17 3.09
C SER A 4 38.66 7.83 2.48
N LEU A 5 37.88 7.84 1.37
CA LEU A 5 37.25 6.66 0.80
C LEU A 5 37.94 6.13 -0.45
N ASN A 6 39.11 6.65 -0.82
CA ASN A 6 39.89 6.25 -2.01
C ASN A 6 39.05 6.23 -3.31
N ILE A 7 38.13 7.21 -3.47
CA ILE A 7 37.29 7.38 -4.63
C ILE A 7 37.98 8.31 -5.63
N SER A 8 37.98 7.97 -6.92
CA SER A 8 38.60 8.81 -7.93
C SER A 8 37.90 10.18 -8.08
N SER A 9 38.67 11.22 -8.44
CA SER A 9 38.11 12.57 -8.67
C SER A 9 37.03 12.59 -9.74
N GLU A 10 37.17 11.78 -10.79
CA GLU A 10 36.20 11.65 -11.88
C GLU A 10 34.82 11.18 -11.38
N VAL A 11 34.81 10.19 -10.47
CA VAL A 11 33.55 9.71 -9.87
C VAL A 11 32.94 10.79 -8.97
N VAL A 12 33.75 11.50 -8.18
CA VAL A 12 33.25 12.60 -7.34
C VAL A 12 32.66 13.73 -8.18
N GLU A 13 33.32 14.10 -9.29
CA GLU A 13 32.81 15.13 -10.22
C GLU A 13 31.49 14.70 -10.86
N LEU A 14 31.37 13.42 -11.30
CA LEU A 14 30.15 12.88 -11.87
C LEU A 14 29.00 12.91 -10.85
N VAL A 15 29.23 12.46 -9.61
CA VAL A 15 28.22 12.51 -8.54
C VAL A 15 27.74 13.94 -8.29
N ASN A 16 28.69 14.88 -8.11
CA ASN A 16 28.36 16.29 -7.87
C ASN A 16 27.55 16.90 -9.03
N LYS A 17 27.85 16.50 -10.27
CA LYS A 17 27.06 16.93 -11.45
C LYS A 17 25.63 16.38 -11.40
N CYS A 18 25.48 15.08 -11.18
CA CYS A 18 24.16 14.43 -11.07
C CYS A 18 23.33 15.02 -9.92
N GLU A 19 23.93 15.25 -8.75
CA GLU A 19 23.24 15.90 -7.63
C GLU A 19 22.70 17.27 -7.99
N LYS A 20 23.51 18.09 -8.69
CA LYS A 20 23.05 19.41 -9.16
C LYS A 20 21.89 19.34 -10.14
N GLU A 21 21.91 18.35 -11.03
CA GLU A 21 20.81 18.13 -12.00
C GLU A 21 19.52 17.65 -11.32
N CYS A 22 19.60 17.04 -10.14
CA CYS A 22 18.48 16.52 -9.36
C CYS A 22 17.95 17.49 -8.29
N LEU A 23 18.56 18.67 -8.09
CA LEU A 23 18.22 19.59 -6.98
C LEU A 23 16.73 19.96 -6.92
N GLU A 24 16.09 20.19 -8.07
CA GLU A 24 14.65 20.51 -8.10
C GLU A 24 13.79 19.36 -7.58
N GLN A 25 14.13 18.12 -7.95
CA GLN A 25 13.44 16.92 -7.49
C GLN A 25 13.67 16.70 -5.99
N PHE A 26 14.89 16.87 -5.52
CA PHE A 26 15.22 16.77 -4.10
C PHE A 26 14.46 17.79 -3.27
N SER A 27 14.38 19.07 -3.74
CA SER A 27 13.61 20.09 -3.03
C SER A 27 12.13 19.71 -2.87
N LYS A 28 11.50 19.16 -3.91
CA LYS A 28 10.11 18.68 -3.84
C LYS A 28 9.95 17.53 -2.84
N ILE A 29 10.88 16.58 -2.86
CA ILE A 29 10.88 15.45 -1.92
C ILE A 29 11.03 15.96 -0.48
N ASP A 30 11.95 16.92 -0.24
CA ASP A 30 12.19 17.51 1.07
C ASP A 30 10.94 18.23 1.60
N GLU A 31 10.22 18.96 0.74
CA GLU A 31 8.96 19.62 1.12
C GLU A 31 7.88 18.61 1.50
N ASP A 32 7.71 17.52 0.74
CA ASP A 32 6.73 16.48 1.05
C ASP A 32 7.13 15.68 2.30
N CYS A 33 8.42 15.44 2.49
CA CYS A 33 8.98 14.83 3.69
C CYS A 33 8.71 15.70 4.93
N ALA A 34 8.97 16.99 4.85
CA ALA A 34 8.69 17.94 5.94
C ALA A 34 7.19 17.98 6.28
N PHE A 35 6.32 18.05 5.26
CA PHE A 35 4.88 18.00 5.46
C PHE A 35 4.42 16.73 6.16
N ASN A 36 4.84 15.57 5.69
CA ASN A 36 4.45 14.28 6.26
C ASN A 36 5.03 14.08 7.68
N SER A 37 6.26 14.56 7.94
CA SER A 37 6.85 14.54 9.28
C SER A 37 6.03 15.38 10.28
N LEU A 38 5.60 16.57 9.87
CA LEU A 38 4.73 17.42 10.69
C LEU A 38 3.35 16.79 10.92
N LYS A 39 2.79 16.13 9.91
CA LYS A 39 1.52 15.39 10.01
C LYS A 39 1.61 14.30 11.09
N VAL A 40 2.69 13.50 11.08
CA VAL A 40 2.94 12.45 12.07
C VAL A 40 3.13 13.06 13.47
N LEU A 41 3.98 14.10 13.61
CA LEU A 41 4.20 14.78 14.88
C LEU A 41 2.90 15.39 15.45
N SER A 42 2.07 15.96 14.60
CA SER A 42 0.76 16.50 15.02
C SER A 42 -0.15 15.42 15.58
N SER A 43 -0.15 14.22 14.96
CA SER A 43 -0.89 13.08 15.48
C SER A 43 -0.33 12.58 16.82
N PHE A 44 0.99 12.55 17.00
CA PHE A 44 1.62 12.23 18.27
C PHE A 44 1.20 13.21 19.37
N HIS A 45 1.17 14.52 19.09
CA HIS A 45 0.70 15.53 20.03
C HIS A 45 -0.79 15.37 20.35
N LYS A 46 -1.63 15.16 19.34
CA LYS A 46 -3.09 14.96 19.51
C LYS A 46 -3.39 13.78 20.41
N ASN A 47 -2.70 12.65 20.19
CA ASN A 47 -2.86 11.41 20.95
C ASN A 47 -2.02 11.40 22.25
N LYS A 48 -1.34 12.51 22.59
CA LYS A 48 -0.55 12.68 23.83
C LYS A 48 0.48 11.57 24.04
N ILE A 49 1.13 11.16 22.94
CA ILE A 49 2.14 10.10 22.99
C ILE A 49 3.29 10.52 23.91
N SER A 50 3.68 9.64 24.80
CA SER A 50 4.72 9.86 25.80
C SER A 50 5.47 8.54 26.06
N GLU A 51 6.53 8.59 26.86
CA GLU A 51 7.39 7.43 27.19
C GLU A 51 6.57 6.21 27.69
N VAL A 52 5.48 6.46 28.42
CA VAL A 52 4.65 5.37 28.96
C VAL A 52 4.05 4.46 27.90
N HIS A 53 3.81 4.97 26.67
CA HIS A 53 3.26 4.18 25.56
C HIS A 53 4.27 3.18 24.97
N PHE A 54 5.57 3.34 25.27
CA PHE A 54 6.64 2.44 24.85
C PHE A 54 7.00 1.40 25.93
N GLY A 55 6.26 1.39 27.05
CA GLY A 55 6.45 0.43 28.12
C GLY A 55 6.08 -1.00 27.70
N LEU A 56 6.67 -1.98 28.37
CA LEU A 56 6.33 -3.39 28.17
C LEU A 56 4.91 -3.67 28.66
N THR A 57 4.20 -4.52 27.92
CA THR A 57 2.86 -5.02 28.26
C THR A 57 2.83 -6.53 28.30
N THR A 58 1.73 -7.11 28.82
CA THR A 58 1.54 -8.57 28.86
C THR A 58 1.27 -9.18 27.48
N GLY A 59 0.95 -8.35 26.46
CA GLY A 59 0.57 -8.78 25.13
C GLY A 59 -0.88 -9.29 25.00
N TYR A 60 -1.64 -9.35 26.09
CA TYR A 60 -3.05 -9.78 26.06
C TYR A 60 -4.02 -8.68 25.64
N GLY A 61 -3.56 -7.45 25.45
CA GLY A 61 -4.37 -6.30 25.02
C GLY A 61 -5.24 -5.66 26.12
N TYR A 62 -5.10 -6.09 27.35
CA TYR A 62 -5.76 -5.44 28.49
C TYR A 62 -4.89 -4.30 29.01
N ASN A 63 -5.44 -3.07 28.96
CA ASN A 63 -4.72 -1.86 29.35
C ASN A 63 -3.39 -1.63 28.62
N ASP A 64 -3.33 -2.05 27.37
CA ASP A 64 -2.17 -1.85 26.48
C ASP A 64 -2.33 -0.51 25.78
N ILE A 65 -1.99 0.56 26.49
CA ILE A 65 -2.15 1.95 26.02
C ILE A 65 -1.29 2.24 24.78
N GLY A 66 -0.13 1.59 24.63
CA GLY A 66 0.74 1.76 23.46
C GLY A 66 0.12 1.14 22.21
N ARG A 67 -0.52 -0.01 22.38
CA ARG A 67 -1.23 -0.69 21.31
C ARG A 67 -2.42 0.10 20.78
N ASP A 68 -3.21 0.68 21.64
CA ASP A 68 -4.37 1.46 21.25
C ASP A 68 -3.92 2.81 20.64
N ALA A 69 -2.92 3.44 21.25
CA ALA A 69 -2.38 4.72 20.77
C ALA A 69 -1.75 4.64 19.38
N ILE A 70 -1.07 3.54 19.03
CA ILE A 70 -0.50 3.41 17.67
C ILE A 70 -1.60 3.32 16.61
N GLU A 71 -2.73 2.68 16.90
CA GLU A 71 -3.87 2.61 15.97
C GLU A 71 -4.51 3.98 15.79
N ASP A 72 -4.68 4.76 16.87
CA ASP A 72 -5.17 6.12 16.79
C ASP A 72 -4.23 7.04 15.98
N VAL A 73 -2.91 6.88 16.15
CA VAL A 73 -1.94 7.61 15.33
C VAL A 73 -2.05 7.25 13.85
N PHE A 74 -2.17 5.96 13.52
CA PHE A 74 -2.34 5.53 12.13
C PHE A 74 -3.64 6.05 11.53
N LYS A 75 -4.77 6.01 12.25
CA LYS A 75 -6.04 6.59 11.81
C LYS A 75 -5.90 8.07 11.46
N ASP A 76 -5.30 8.84 12.36
CA ASP A 76 -5.11 10.28 12.15
C ASP A 76 -4.20 10.59 10.97
N VAL A 77 -3.08 9.88 10.86
CA VAL A 77 -2.06 10.12 9.83
C VAL A 77 -2.54 9.74 8.44
N LEU A 78 -3.29 8.64 8.33
CA LEU A 78 -3.81 8.13 7.07
C LEU A 78 -5.21 8.67 6.73
N GLY A 79 -5.87 9.35 7.65
CA GLY A 79 -7.24 9.84 7.48
C GLY A 79 -8.27 8.71 7.43
N ALA A 80 -7.98 7.57 8.07
CA ALA A 80 -8.83 6.40 8.08
C ALA A 80 -9.87 6.44 9.20
N GLU A 81 -10.99 5.75 9.01
CA GLU A 81 -12.03 5.56 10.04
C GLU A 81 -11.51 4.66 11.18
N ASP A 82 -10.71 3.66 10.84
CA ASP A 82 -10.10 2.74 11.79
C ASP A 82 -8.75 2.22 11.31
N ALA A 83 -7.95 1.66 12.22
CA ALA A 83 -6.66 1.06 11.91
C ALA A 83 -6.44 -0.20 12.76
N LEU A 84 -5.78 -1.19 12.17
CA LEU A 84 -5.34 -2.38 12.87
C LEU A 84 -3.83 -2.53 12.73
N VAL A 85 -3.11 -2.19 13.79
CA VAL A 85 -1.65 -2.21 13.84
C VAL A 85 -1.21 -3.17 14.93
N ARG A 86 -0.67 -4.31 14.53
CA ARG A 86 -0.33 -5.42 15.46
C ARG A 86 1.01 -6.05 15.10
N SER A 87 1.82 -6.35 16.09
CA SER A 87 3.07 -7.10 15.94
C SER A 87 2.84 -8.54 15.46
N GLN A 88 1.61 -9.06 15.57
CA GLN A 88 1.21 -10.35 15.05
C GLN A 88 1.12 -10.40 13.52
N PHE A 89 1.04 -9.26 12.84
CA PHE A 89 1.25 -9.19 11.40
C PHE A 89 2.75 -9.23 11.10
N ILE A 90 3.27 -10.43 10.88
CA ILE A 90 4.71 -10.68 10.76
C ILE A 90 5.33 -10.23 9.42
N SER A 91 4.49 -9.89 8.43
CA SER A 91 4.93 -9.41 7.11
C SER A 91 3.78 -8.72 6.37
N GLY A 92 4.11 -7.96 5.31
CA GLY A 92 3.13 -7.39 4.39
C GLY A 92 2.26 -8.47 3.74
N SER A 93 2.86 -9.57 3.26
CA SER A 93 2.11 -10.70 2.68
C SER A 93 1.14 -11.33 3.69
N HIS A 94 1.49 -11.38 4.97
CA HIS A 94 0.57 -11.85 6.01
C HIS A 94 -0.59 -10.88 6.21
N ALA A 95 -0.33 -9.57 6.26
CA ALA A 95 -1.40 -8.57 6.38
C ALA A 95 -2.37 -8.63 5.20
N LEU A 96 -1.87 -8.70 3.96
CA LEU A 96 -2.69 -8.85 2.76
C LEU A 96 -3.49 -10.17 2.78
N THR A 97 -2.88 -11.27 3.20
CA THR A 97 -3.55 -12.57 3.35
C THR A 97 -4.71 -12.49 4.33
N VAL A 98 -4.49 -11.87 5.49
CA VAL A 98 -5.56 -11.66 6.50
C VAL A 98 -6.69 -10.82 5.92
N CYS A 99 -6.39 -9.74 5.18
CA CYS A 99 -7.41 -8.94 4.50
C CYS A 99 -8.22 -9.77 3.49
N PHE A 100 -7.57 -10.57 2.65
CA PHE A 100 -8.28 -11.43 1.69
C PHE A 100 -9.22 -12.41 2.38
N PHE A 101 -8.75 -13.13 3.40
CA PHE A 101 -9.60 -14.09 4.12
C PHE A 101 -10.67 -13.42 4.98
N ALA A 102 -10.47 -12.19 5.42
CA ALA A 102 -11.48 -11.41 6.12
C ALA A 102 -12.63 -10.98 5.18
N LEU A 103 -12.30 -10.61 3.94
CA LEU A 103 -13.22 -10.00 2.99
C LEU A 103 -13.92 -11.00 2.07
N LEU A 104 -13.30 -12.14 1.78
CA LEU A 104 -13.74 -13.11 0.78
C LEU A 104 -14.31 -14.38 1.40
N ARG A 105 -15.32 -14.95 0.74
CA ARG A 105 -15.96 -16.22 1.08
C ARG A 105 -15.99 -17.13 -0.15
N PRO A 106 -16.23 -18.46 0.00
CA PRO A 106 -16.38 -19.36 -1.13
C PRO A 106 -17.37 -18.84 -2.17
N ASN A 107 -16.99 -18.91 -3.45
CA ASN A 107 -17.66 -18.38 -4.63
C ASN A 107 -17.55 -16.86 -4.85
N ASP A 108 -16.96 -16.10 -3.92
CA ASP A 108 -16.63 -14.71 -4.20
C ASP A 108 -15.54 -14.58 -5.29
N LEU A 109 -15.49 -13.43 -5.93
CA LEU A 109 -14.52 -13.11 -6.97
C LEU A 109 -13.61 -11.98 -6.49
N LEU A 110 -12.31 -12.28 -6.46
CA LEU A 110 -11.21 -11.32 -6.33
C LEU A 110 -10.77 -10.89 -7.73
N LEU A 111 -10.75 -9.59 -7.99
CA LEU A 111 -10.26 -9.03 -9.24
C LEU A 111 -9.04 -8.14 -8.97
N SER A 112 -7.87 -8.49 -9.48
CA SER A 112 -6.72 -7.56 -9.53
C SER A 112 -6.79 -6.73 -10.82
N ILE A 113 -6.63 -5.41 -10.70
CA ILE A 113 -6.73 -4.49 -11.84
C ILE A 113 -5.41 -3.80 -12.21
N CYS A 114 -4.31 -4.31 -11.67
CA CYS A 114 -2.95 -3.89 -12.01
C CYS A 114 -2.11 -5.01 -12.62
N GLY A 115 -2.77 -6.02 -13.16
CA GLY A 115 -2.13 -7.27 -13.56
C GLY A 115 -1.97 -8.23 -12.37
N LYS A 116 -1.02 -9.13 -12.49
CA LYS A 116 -0.72 -10.10 -11.44
C LYS A 116 -0.15 -9.37 -10.20
N PRO A 117 -0.69 -9.60 -8.99
CA PRO A 117 -0.11 -9.07 -7.76
C PRO A 117 1.32 -9.56 -7.51
N TYR A 118 1.96 -9.00 -6.49
CA TYR A 118 3.31 -9.35 -6.10
C TYR A 118 3.47 -10.87 -5.90
N ASP A 119 4.60 -11.43 -6.29
CA ASP A 119 4.85 -12.87 -6.41
C ASP A 119 4.68 -13.67 -5.10
N THR A 120 4.84 -13.03 -3.94
CA THR A 120 4.57 -13.66 -2.63
C THR A 120 3.08 -13.97 -2.44
N LEU A 121 2.19 -13.38 -3.22
CA LEU A 121 0.76 -13.66 -3.20
C LEU A 121 0.34 -14.77 -4.18
N ASP A 122 1.25 -15.26 -5.03
CA ASP A 122 0.94 -16.33 -5.99
C ASP A 122 0.37 -17.59 -5.33
N GLU A 123 0.96 -18.02 -4.21
CA GLU A 123 0.49 -19.17 -3.44
C GLU A 123 -0.73 -18.83 -2.59
N VAL A 124 -0.81 -17.61 -2.04
CA VAL A 124 -1.96 -17.15 -1.26
C VAL A 124 -3.23 -17.15 -2.12
N ILE A 125 -3.14 -16.62 -3.33
CA ILE A 125 -4.27 -16.54 -4.27
C ILE A 125 -4.54 -17.92 -4.89
N GLY A 126 -3.49 -18.69 -5.18
CA GLY A 126 -3.55 -19.96 -5.90
C GLY A 126 -3.29 -19.79 -7.40
N ILE A 127 -2.57 -18.73 -7.80
CA ILE A 127 -1.98 -18.59 -9.14
C ILE A 127 -0.92 -19.69 -9.30
N ARG A 128 -0.07 -19.84 -8.29
CA ARG A 128 0.75 -21.05 -8.09
C ARG A 128 0.00 -21.99 -7.15
N GLU A 129 -0.10 -23.25 -7.49
CA GLU A 129 -0.87 -24.25 -6.75
C GLU A 129 -0.43 -24.33 -5.28
N ASN A 130 -1.39 -24.22 -4.38
CA ASN A 130 -1.18 -24.37 -2.93
C ASN A 130 -2.50 -24.82 -2.29
N ALA A 131 -2.44 -25.81 -1.43
CA ALA A 131 -3.61 -26.38 -0.74
C ALA A 131 -4.27 -25.41 0.25
N SER A 132 -3.57 -24.35 0.67
CA SER A 132 -4.08 -23.33 1.59
C SER A 132 -4.38 -21.99 0.87
N SER A 133 -4.55 -22.02 -0.45
CA SER A 133 -4.82 -20.82 -1.24
C SER A 133 -6.29 -20.39 -1.22
N LEU A 134 -6.57 -19.14 -1.56
CA LEU A 134 -7.95 -18.65 -1.78
C LEU A 134 -8.71 -19.55 -2.75
N LYS A 135 -8.05 -19.96 -3.85
CA LYS A 135 -8.64 -20.85 -4.84
C LYS A 135 -9.03 -22.21 -4.25
N SER A 136 -8.20 -22.78 -3.36
CA SER A 136 -8.52 -24.07 -2.70
C SER A 136 -9.71 -23.97 -1.75
N TYR A 137 -10.00 -22.78 -1.22
CA TYR A 137 -11.19 -22.46 -0.44
C TYR A 137 -12.39 -22.03 -1.29
N GLY A 138 -12.32 -22.20 -2.62
CA GLY A 138 -13.42 -21.93 -3.53
C GLY A 138 -13.61 -20.46 -3.88
N ILE A 139 -12.63 -19.60 -3.62
CA ILE A 139 -12.63 -18.21 -4.02
C ILE A 139 -12.09 -18.12 -5.46
N ARG A 140 -12.76 -17.35 -6.30
CA ARG A 140 -12.38 -17.15 -7.69
C ARG A 140 -11.43 -15.96 -7.82
N TYR A 141 -10.51 -16.04 -8.76
CA TYR A 141 -9.57 -14.97 -9.07
C TYR A 141 -9.60 -14.63 -10.56
N SER A 142 -9.51 -13.35 -10.85
CA SER A 142 -9.26 -12.83 -12.20
C SER A 142 -8.34 -11.62 -12.13
N GLN A 143 -7.73 -11.26 -13.26
CA GLN A 143 -6.90 -10.06 -13.36
C GLN A 143 -7.14 -9.32 -14.67
N ILE A 144 -6.89 -8.01 -14.64
CA ILE A 144 -6.84 -7.12 -15.80
C ILE A 144 -5.52 -6.40 -15.74
N ASP A 145 -4.75 -6.47 -16.82
CA ASP A 145 -3.44 -5.84 -16.90
C ASP A 145 -3.56 -4.34 -17.17
N LEU A 146 -2.52 -3.58 -16.78
CA LEU A 146 -2.42 -2.16 -17.13
C LEU A 146 -2.13 -1.99 -18.62
N VAL A 147 -2.64 -0.91 -19.19
CA VAL A 147 -2.38 -0.49 -20.57
C VAL A 147 -1.62 0.83 -20.54
N ASN A 148 -0.41 0.86 -21.10
CA ASN A 148 0.46 2.05 -21.12
C ASN A 148 0.68 2.67 -19.71
N ASP A 149 0.98 1.87 -18.72
CA ASP A 149 1.15 2.27 -17.31
C ASP A 149 -0.10 2.93 -16.69
N ASP A 150 -1.30 2.67 -17.23
CA ASP A 150 -2.57 3.14 -16.67
C ASP A 150 -3.60 2.01 -16.61
N PHE A 151 -4.69 2.21 -15.85
CA PHE A 151 -5.78 1.26 -15.79
C PHE A 151 -6.49 1.12 -17.15
N ASP A 152 -6.88 -0.10 -17.47
CA ASP A 152 -7.79 -0.38 -18.58
C ASP A 152 -9.24 -0.13 -18.14
N TYR A 153 -9.63 1.15 -18.13
CA TYR A 153 -10.92 1.60 -17.61
C TYR A 153 -12.11 0.94 -18.30
N GLU A 154 -12.02 0.70 -19.62
CA GLU A 154 -13.11 0.10 -20.39
C GLU A 154 -13.28 -1.37 -20.01
N ASN A 155 -12.20 -2.13 -20.02
CA ASN A 155 -12.23 -3.55 -19.67
C ASN A 155 -12.61 -3.77 -18.19
N ILE A 156 -12.13 -2.92 -17.28
CA ILE A 156 -12.53 -2.95 -15.86
C ILE A 156 -14.04 -2.71 -15.74
N ALA A 157 -14.56 -1.68 -16.40
CA ALA A 157 -15.99 -1.36 -16.35
C ALA A 157 -16.85 -2.50 -16.89
N ASP A 158 -16.47 -3.06 -18.03
CA ASP A 158 -17.21 -4.16 -18.66
C ASP A 158 -17.12 -5.44 -17.84
N PHE A 159 -15.97 -5.73 -17.25
CA PHE A 159 -15.80 -6.88 -16.38
C PHE A 159 -16.72 -6.81 -15.15
N ILE A 160 -16.75 -5.65 -14.47
CA ILE A 160 -17.58 -5.46 -13.26
C ILE A 160 -19.06 -5.52 -13.59
N ARG A 161 -19.53 -4.96 -14.74
CA ARG A 161 -20.93 -5.05 -15.17
C ARG A 161 -21.38 -6.49 -15.43
N ASN A 162 -20.48 -7.35 -15.90
CA ASN A 162 -20.80 -8.71 -16.31
C ASN A 162 -20.47 -9.76 -15.23
N ASN A 163 -19.81 -9.38 -14.13
CA ASN A 163 -19.39 -10.31 -13.10
C ASN A 163 -19.68 -9.74 -11.70
N LYS A 164 -20.13 -10.58 -10.79
CA LYS A 164 -20.27 -10.19 -9.39
C LYS A 164 -18.90 -10.21 -8.72
N VAL A 165 -18.20 -9.08 -8.77
CA VAL A 165 -16.90 -8.87 -8.11
C VAL A 165 -17.14 -8.54 -6.64
N LYS A 166 -16.45 -9.21 -5.71
CA LYS A 166 -16.54 -8.93 -4.28
C LYS A 166 -15.46 -7.96 -3.83
N VAL A 167 -14.23 -8.20 -4.25
CA VAL A 167 -13.07 -7.37 -3.90
C VAL A 167 -12.30 -7.02 -5.18
N VAL A 168 -11.99 -5.76 -5.35
CA VAL A 168 -10.97 -5.28 -6.30
C VAL A 168 -9.71 -5.00 -5.54
N GLU A 169 -8.61 -5.62 -5.94
CA GLU A 169 -7.26 -5.41 -5.40
C GLU A 169 -6.49 -4.49 -6.34
N ILE A 170 -5.79 -3.52 -5.77
CA ILE A 170 -4.94 -2.56 -6.47
C ILE A 170 -3.56 -2.54 -5.80
N GLN A 171 -2.55 -3.08 -6.45
CA GLN A 171 -1.15 -2.91 -6.03
C GLN A 171 -0.60 -1.59 -6.58
N ARG A 172 -0.41 -0.59 -5.71
CA ARG A 172 0.03 0.75 -6.10
C ARG A 172 1.49 0.76 -6.56
N SER A 173 2.37 0.10 -5.84
CA SER A 173 3.79 0.01 -6.18
C SER A 173 4.03 -0.86 -7.43
N LYS A 174 5.15 -0.61 -8.10
CA LYS A 174 5.52 -1.39 -9.30
C LYS A 174 6.18 -2.75 -8.98
N GLY A 175 6.57 -2.99 -7.74
CA GLY A 175 7.39 -4.15 -7.39
C GLY A 175 8.68 -4.19 -8.23
N TYR A 176 9.01 -5.33 -8.78
CA TYR A 176 10.17 -5.53 -9.68
C TYR A 176 9.88 -5.23 -11.16
N SER A 177 8.65 -4.82 -11.50
CA SER A 177 8.29 -4.52 -12.89
C SER A 177 8.89 -3.18 -13.36
N THR A 178 8.92 -2.98 -14.67
CA THR A 178 9.40 -1.74 -15.31
C THR A 178 8.32 -0.68 -15.43
N ARG A 179 7.04 -1.00 -15.09
CA ARG A 179 5.93 -0.06 -15.13
C ARG A 179 6.12 1.10 -14.15
N LYS A 180 5.42 2.17 -14.35
CA LYS A 180 5.35 3.27 -13.36
C LYS A 180 4.48 2.87 -12.16
N SER A 181 4.79 3.40 -10.98
CA SER A 181 3.89 3.33 -9.83
C SER A 181 2.62 4.14 -10.09
N LEU A 182 1.50 3.69 -9.52
CA LEU A 182 0.21 4.35 -9.71
C LEU A 182 0.09 5.55 -8.76
N ASN A 183 -0.21 6.71 -9.31
CA ASN A 183 -0.43 7.92 -8.52
C ASN A 183 -1.87 8.01 -8.00
N LEU A 184 -2.10 8.89 -7.02
CA LEU A 184 -3.41 9.02 -6.37
C LEU A 184 -4.53 9.42 -7.34
N ALA A 185 -4.25 10.29 -8.31
CA ALA A 185 -5.26 10.73 -9.29
C ALA A 185 -5.78 9.56 -10.15
N LYS A 186 -4.91 8.61 -10.51
CA LYS A 186 -5.33 7.39 -11.21
C LYS A 186 -6.16 6.49 -10.33
N LEU A 187 -5.77 6.33 -9.05
CA LEU A 187 -6.53 5.55 -8.08
C LEU A 187 -7.94 6.14 -7.89
N GLU A 188 -8.03 7.44 -7.62
CA GLU A 188 -9.30 8.14 -7.45
C GLU A 188 -10.23 7.92 -8.65
N LYS A 189 -9.69 8.07 -9.86
CA LYS A 189 -10.46 7.89 -11.10
C LYS A 189 -11.00 6.47 -11.25
N VAL A 190 -10.18 5.45 -11.01
CA VAL A 190 -10.62 4.05 -11.16
C VAL A 190 -11.55 3.64 -10.04
N ILE A 191 -11.31 4.07 -8.81
CA ILE A 191 -12.18 3.80 -7.65
C ILE A 191 -13.57 4.41 -7.90
N LYS A 192 -13.62 5.66 -8.36
CA LYS A 192 -14.88 6.30 -8.72
C LYS A 192 -15.62 5.55 -9.81
N LEU A 193 -14.93 5.16 -10.88
CA LEU A 193 -15.54 4.34 -11.96
C LEU A 193 -16.18 3.05 -11.41
N ILE A 194 -15.43 2.33 -10.55
CA ILE A 194 -15.92 1.07 -9.96
C ILE A 194 -17.15 1.32 -9.09
N LYS A 195 -17.08 2.32 -8.22
CA LYS A 195 -18.17 2.65 -7.29
C LYS A 195 -19.41 3.22 -7.97
N ASP A 196 -19.26 3.86 -9.13
CA ASP A 196 -20.39 4.31 -9.96
C ASP A 196 -21.11 3.13 -10.62
N ILE A 197 -20.42 2.01 -10.86
CA ILE A 197 -21.02 0.78 -11.43
C ILE A 197 -21.62 -0.10 -10.33
N ASP A 198 -20.85 -0.37 -9.29
CA ASP A 198 -21.27 -1.21 -8.17
C ASP A 198 -20.69 -0.68 -6.85
N LYS A 199 -21.55 -0.14 -5.99
CA LYS A 199 -21.18 0.44 -4.69
C LYS A 199 -20.73 -0.60 -3.67
N ASP A 200 -21.13 -1.85 -3.84
CA ASP A 200 -20.89 -2.92 -2.89
C ASP A 200 -19.52 -3.59 -3.10
N VAL A 201 -18.84 -3.32 -4.21
CA VAL A 201 -17.49 -3.79 -4.45
C VAL A 201 -16.53 -3.17 -3.42
N ILE A 202 -15.82 -4.00 -2.71
CA ILE A 202 -14.79 -3.57 -1.76
C ILE A 202 -13.51 -3.26 -2.54
N ILE A 203 -12.94 -2.08 -2.31
CA ILE A 203 -11.64 -1.72 -2.86
C ILE A 203 -10.57 -1.97 -1.81
N MET A 204 -9.59 -2.77 -2.13
CA MET A 204 -8.41 -3.03 -1.31
C MET A 204 -7.17 -2.50 -2.03
N VAL A 205 -6.47 -1.55 -1.41
CA VAL A 205 -5.25 -0.97 -1.96
C VAL A 205 -4.04 -1.48 -1.18
N ASP A 206 -3.15 -2.21 -1.85
CA ASP A 206 -1.81 -2.46 -1.36
C ASP A 206 -0.95 -1.22 -1.61
N ASN A 207 -0.72 -0.44 -0.55
CA ASN A 207 0.03 0.82 -0.59
C ASN A 207 1.52 0.66 -0.23
N CYS A 208 1.99 -0.56 -0.02
CA CYS A 208 3.37 -0.87 0.37
C CYS A 208 4.39 -0.20 -0.56
N TYR A 209 5.38 0.46 -0.01
CA TYR A 209 6.39 1.32 -0.65
C TYR A 209 5.86 2.65 -1.23
N CYS A 210 4.58 2.96 -1.07
CA CYS A 210 4.01 4.21 -1.56
C CYS A 210 3.52 5.13 -0.42
N GLU A 211 3.73 4.72 0.82
CA GLU A 211 3.41 5.50 2.01
C GLU A 211 4.27 6.76 2.06
N PHE A 212 3.66 7.89 2.36
CA PHE A 212 4.31 9.19 2.51
C PHE A 212 5.05 9.71 1.26
N VAL A 213 4.87 9.09 0.08
CA VAL A 213 5.43 9.62 -1.19
C VAL A 213 4.64 10.80 -1.72
N SER A 214 3.51 11.12 -1.11
CA SER A 214 2.68 12.29 -1.37
C SER A 214 2.05 12.78 -0.06
N ARG A 215 1.42 13.98 -0.09
CA ARG A 215 0.85 14.59 1.12
C ARG A 215 -0.45 13.92 1.58
N SER A 216 -1.07 13.13 0.75
CA SER A 216 -2.27 12.33 1.05
C SER A 216 -2.05 10.86 0.68
N GLU A 217 -2.88 9.99 1.27
CA GLU A 217 -2.90 8.56 1.01
C GLU A 217 -4.18 8.17 0.26
N PRO A 218 -4.25 6.98 -0.36
CA PRO A 218 -5.43 6.52 -1.10
C PRO A 218 -6.65 6.31 -0.23
#